data_8d86ded7a3c4ad73c88a4b42a9759030
#
_entry.id   8d86ded7a3c4ad73c88a4b42a9759030
#
_cell.length_a   1.000
_cell.length_b   1.000
_cell.length_c   1.000
_cell.angle_alpha   90.00
_cell.angle_beta   90.00
_cell.angle_gamma   90.00
#
_symmetry.space_group_name_H-M   'P 1'
#
loop_
_entity.id
_entity.type
_entity.pdbx_description
1 polymer ?
#
loop_
_entity_poly.entity_id
_entity_poly.type
_entity_poly.pdbx_seq_one_letter_code
_entity_poly.pdbx_strand_id
1 'polypeptide(L)'
;MIDCGVPISKIRKKLYKIRTLIVTHNHSDHINSKTYQTIRKQFPRIKTIGNYEVHQIHGVDIIANAGIEIKRGEIVYLPFEAPHDVLNYGYVWSVGGERIIYATDLWTMENAPEGPFDWFFIESNHDEKKIEQVMDKRAYGYDSWRAAKRHLSTQAAKGFYYTNRRNKDSKFIELHKSSKFY
;
A
#
# COMPACT_ATOMS: atom_id res chain seq x y z
N MET A 1 3.27 -7.85 -7.95
CA MET A 1 2.75 -6.50 -8.25
C MET A 1 1.76 -6.16 -7.16
N ILE A 2 1.81 -4.94 -6.66
CA ILE A 2 0.81 -4.43 -5.73
C ILE A 2 0.02 -3.36 -6.46
N ASP A 3 -1.30 -3.46 -6.36
CA ASP A 3 -2.33 -2.64 -6.98
C ASP A 3 -2.30 -2.57 -8.52
N CYS A 4 -3.41 -2.17 -9.10
CA CYS A 4 -3.61 -2.03 -10.55
C CYS A 4 -4.56 -0.88 -10.92
N GLY A 5 -4.48 0.24 -10.18
CA GLY A 5 -5.31 1.43 -10.39
C GLY A 5 -5.08 2.18 -11.71
N VAL A 6 -4.07 1.78 -12.48
CA VAL A 6 -3.72 2.43 -13.74
C VAL A 6 -4.30 1.70 -14.97
N PRO A 7 -4.48 2.38 -16.12
CA PRO A 7 -4.89 1.73 -17.36
C PRO A 7 -3.96 0.59 -17.77
N ILE A 8 -4.53 -0.50 -18.33
CA ILE A 8 -3.81 -1.71 -18.72
C ILE A 8 -2.63 -1.44 -19.68
N SER A 9 -2.74 -0.42 -20.52
CA SER A 9 -1.68 -0.02 -21.47
C SER A 9 -0.36 0.34 -20.78
N LYS A 10 -0.43 0.92 -19.57
CA LYS A 10 0.75 1.32 -18.79
C LYS A 10 1.51 0.12 -18.18
N ILE A 11 0.82 -0.99 -17.93
CA ILE A 11 1.40 -2.13 -17.19
C ILE A 11 1.48 -3.42 -18.01
N ARG A 12 0.82 -3.52 -19.17
CA ARG A 12 0.66 -4.75 -19.97
C ARG A 12 1.98 -5.52 -20.18
N LYS A 13 3.05 -4.83 -20.55
CA LYS A 13 4.36 -5.48 -20.79
C LYS A 13 4.96 -6.10 -19.52
N LYS A 14 4.66 -5.52 -18.36
CA LYS A 14 5.15 -6.00 -17.05
C LYS A 14 4.40 -7.26 -16.58
N LEU A 15 3.12 -7.42 -16.98
CA LEU A 15 2.28 -8.54 -16.56
C LEU A 15 2.82 -9.90 -16.96
N TYR A 16 3.59 -9.99 -18.04
CA TYR A 16 4.23 -11.26 -18.44
C TYR A 16 5.25 -11.79 -17.44
N LYS A 17 5.79 -10.94 -16.57
CA LYS A 17 6.77 -11.31 -15.53
C LYS A 17 6.15 -11.51 -14.14
N ILE A 18 4.85 -11.26 -13.98
CA ILE A 18 4.15 -11.29 -12.70
C ILE A 18 3.49 -12.65 -12.46
N ARG A 19 3.48 -13.10 -11.22
CA ARG A 19 2.79 -14.31 -10.77
C ARG A 19 1.71 -14.02 -9.73
N THR A 20 1.83 -12.90 -9.01
CA THR A 20 0.91 -12.50 -7.95
C THR A 20 0.57 -11.01 -8.11
N LEU A 21 -0.71 -10.70 -8.06
CA LEU A 21 -1.26 -9.34 -7.92
C LEU A 21 -1.92 -9.25 -6.55
N ILE A 22 -1.42 -8.38 -5.71
CA ILE A 22 -2.04 -8.03 -4.43
C ILE A 22 -2.82 -6.73 -4.65
N VAL A 23 -4.07 -6.67 -4.20
CA VAL A 23 -4.88 -5.45 -4.13
C VAL A 23 -5.05 -5.08 -2.67
N THR A 24 -4.57 -3.90 -2.29
CA THR A 24 -4.56 -3.45 -0.90
C THR A 24 -5.96 -3.13 -0.41
N HIS A 25 -6.72 -2.36 -1.19
CA HIS A 25 -8.09 -1.93 -0.87
C HIS A 25 -8.89 -1.53 -2.13
N ASN A 26 -10.17 -1.18 -1.95
CA ASN A 26 -11.12 -0.97 -3.05
C ASN A 26 -11.28 0.51 -3.45
N HIS A 27 -10.22 1.30 -3.53
CA HIS A 27 -10.26 2.62 -4.17
C HIS A 27 -9.84 2.56 -5.64
N SER A 28 -10.37 3.46 -6.46
CA SER A 28 -10.22 3.43 -7.92
C SER A 28 -8.79 3.65 -8.42
N ASP A 29 -7.96 4.31 -7.64
CA ASP A 29 -6.52 4.52 -7.89
C ASP A 29 -5.67 3.30 -7.47
N HIS A 30 -6.24 2.34 -6.74
CA HIS A 30 -5.63 1.06 -6.36
C HIS A 30 -6.17 -0.10 -7.19
N ILE A 31 -7.45 -0.07 -7.58
CA ILE A 31 -8.03 -1.08 -8.47
C ILE A 31 -8.87 -0.44 -9.57
N ASN A 32 -8.33 -0.37 -10.79
CA ASN A 32 -9.11 -0.04 -11.98
C ASN A 32 -9.84 -1.29 -12.46
N SER A 33 -11.16 -1.31 -12.35
CA SER A 33 -12.00 -2.49 -12.66
C SER A 33 -11.76 -3.04 -14.06
N LYS A 34 -11.61 -2.20 -15.09
CA LYS A 34 -11.35 -2.64 -16.47
C LYS A 34 -9.97 -3.29 -16.59
N THR A 35 -8.97 -2.72 -15.97
CA THR A 35 -7.60 -3.27 -15.92
C THR A 35 -7.59 -4.60 -15.18
N TYR A 36 -8.23 -4.66 -14.01
CA TYR A 36 -8.31 -5.87 -13.21
C TYR A 36 -9.00 -7.01 -13.96
N GLN A 37 -10.16 -6.77 -14.56
CA GLN A 37 -10.87 -7.76 -15.38
C GLN A 37 -10.05 -8.23 -16.59
N THR A 38 -9.31 -7.31 -17.23
CA THR A 38 -8.40 -7.66 -18.32
C THR A 38 -7.27 -8.59 -17.84
N ILE A 39 -6.69 -8.31 -16.66
CA ILE A 39 -5.68 -9.18 -16.04
C ILE A 39 -6.25 -10.56 -15.77
N ARG A 40 -7.41 -10.65 -15.12
CA ARG A 40 -8.09 -11.92 -14.84
C ARG A 40 -8.34 -12.75 -16.08
N LYS A 41 -8.79 -12.12 -17.17
CA LYS A 41 -9.15 -12.79 -18.43
C LYS A 41 -7.93 -13.18 -19.27
N GLN A 42 -6.94 -12.29 -19.41
CA GLN A 42 -5.84 -12.46 -20.36
C GLN A 42 -4.55 -13.02 -19.71
N PHE A 43 -4.42 -12.95 -18.40
CA PHE A 43 -3.24 -13.41 -17.66
C PHE A 43 -3.61 -14.38 -16.52
N PRO A 44 -4.28 -15.52 -16.80
CA PRO A 44 -4.87 -16.42 -15.78
C PRO A 44 -3.83 -17.06 -14.86
N ARG A 45 -2.55 -17.01 -15.22
CA ARG A 45 -1.44 -17.45 -14.37
C ARG A 45 -1.14 -16.48 -13.22
N ILE A 46 -1.59 -15.22 -13.31
CA ILE A 46 -1.47 -14.25 -12.23
C ILE A 46 -2.56 -14.56 -11.21
N LYS A 47 -2.15 -14.95 -10.01
CA LYS A 47 -3.08 -15.15 -8.89
C LYS A 47 -3.28 -13.84 -8.14
N THR A 48 -4.52 -13.55 -7.82
CA THR A 48 -4.94 -12.31 -7.18
C THR A 48 -5.19 -12.54 -5.69
N ILE A 49 -4.70 -11.62 -4.88
CA ILE A 49 -4.90 -11.57 -3.43
C ILE A 49 -5.56 -10.24 -3.11
N GLY A 50 -6.52 -10.21 -2.23
CA GLY A 50 -7.15 -8.99 -1.74
C GLY A 50 -7.98 -9.27 -0.49
N ASN A 51 -8.39 -8.23 0.22
CA ASN A 51 -9.24 -8.36 1.37
C ASN A 51 -10.68 -8.75 1.00
N TYR A 52 -11.55 -8.94 2.00
CA TYR A 52 -12.92 -9.36 1.81
C TYR A 52 -13.76 -8.36 0.97
N GLU A 53 -13.59 -7.04 1.16
CA GLU A 53 -14.32 -6.03 0.36
C GLU A 53 -13.93 -6.06 -1.11
N VAL A 54 -12.63 -6.18 -1.41
CA VAL A 54 -12.13 -6.37 -2.78
C VAL A 54 -12.69 -7.65 -3.39
N HIS A 55 -12.78 -8.74 -2.60
CA HIS A 55 -13.37 -10.00 -3.07
C HIS A 55 -14.85 -9.85 -3.41
N GLN A 56 -15.62 -9.19 -2.57
CA GLN A 56 -17.06 -8.98 -2.79
C GLN A 56 -17.36 -8.25 -4.10
N ILE A 57 -16.54 -7.27 -4.47
CA ILE A 57 -16.79 -6.39 -5.62
C ILE A 57 -16.13 -6.93 -6.90
N HIS A 58 -14.93 -7.46 -6.80
CA HIS A 58 -14.11 -7.80 -7.97
C HIS A 58 -13.80 -9.30 -8.10
N GLY A 59 -13.94 -10.06 -7.02
CA GLY A 59 -13.49 -11.43 -6.91
C GLY A 59 -11.97 -11.56 -6.91
N VAL A 60 -11.39 -12.23 -5.91
CA VAL A 60 -9.96 -12.57 -5.88
C VAL A 60 -9.78 -14.07 -5.78
N ASP A 61 -8.61 -14.58 -6.13
CA ASP A 61 -8.31 -16.02 -5.99
C ASP A 61 -8.06 -16.40 -4.52
N ILE A 62 -7.53 -15.47 -3.72
CA ILE A 62 -7.19 -15.68 -2.30
C ILE A 62 -7.67 -14.46 -1.51
N ILE A 63 -8.50 -14.70 -0.50
CA ILE A 63 -8.94 -13.68 0.44
C ILE A 63 -7.88 -13.53 1.53
N ALA A 64 -7.32 -12.32 1.66
CA ALA A 64 -6.39 -11.98 2.71
C ALA A 64 -7.14 -11.63 4.00
N ASN A 65 -6.60 -12.07 5.14
CA ASN A 65 -7.00 -11.62 6.47
C ASN A 65 -5.76 -11.21 7.25
N ALA A 66 -5.86 -10.13 8.01
CA ALA A 66 -4.75 -9.64 8.82
C ALA A 66 -4.24 -10.73 9.77
N GLY A 67 -2.92 -10.88 9.88
CA GLY A 67 -2.25 -11.88 10.71
C GLY A 67 -2.24 -13.31 10.15
N ILE A 68 -2.90 -13.58 9.01
CA ILE A 68 -2.92 -14.90 8.39
C ILE A 68 -1.98 -14.96 7.19
N GLU A 69 -0.96 -15.79 7.27
CA GLU A 69 0.04 -15.96 6.21
C GLU A 69 -0.55 -16.54 4.92
N ILE A 70 -0.11 -16.00 3.80
CA ILE A 70 -0.50 -16.43 2.45
C ILE A 70 0.76 -16.90 1.70
N LYS A 71 0.87 -18.20 1.47
CA LYS A 71 2.00 -18.76 0.71
C LYS A 71 1.75 -18.72 -0.80
N ARG A 72 2.70 -18.15 -1.54
CA ARG A 72 2.70 -18.11 -3.01
C ARG A 72 4.09 -18.45 -3.57
N GLY A 73 4.25 -19.71 -4.00
CA GLY A 73 5.57 -20.24 -4.34
C GLY A 73 6.47 -20.26 -3.10
N GLU A 74 7.62 -19.63 -3.21
CA GLU A 74 8.59 -19.52 -2.09
C GLU A 74 8.34 -18.29 -1.20
N ILE A 75 7.43 -17.40 -1.60
CA ILE A 75 7.13 -16.18 -0.85
C ILE A 75 5.94 -16.41 0.07
N VAL A 76 6.10 -16.01 1.32
CA VAL A 76 5.02 -15.94 2.32
C VAL A 76 4.71 -14.46 2.56
N TYR A 77 3.48 -14.07 2.32
CA TYR A 77 2.96 -12.72 2.58
C TYR A 77 2.21 -12.72 3.90
N LEU A 78 2.53 -11.78 4.77
CA LEU A 78 1.79 -11.53 6.01
C LEU A 78 1.01 -10.23 5.88
N PRO A 79 -0.33 -10.27 5.71
CA PRO A 79 -1.17 -9.08 5.73
C PRO A 79 -1.26 -8.51 7.15
N PHE A 80 -1.32 -7.19 7.28
CA PHE A 80 -1.66 -6.50 8.53
C PHE A 80 -2.64 -5.37 8.27
N GLU A 81 -3.41 -4.97 9.27
CA GLU A 81 -4.36 -3.87 9.13
C GLU A 81 -3.62 -2.56 8.93
N ALA A 82 -3.96 -1.87 7.84
CA ALA A 82 -3.52 -0.52 7.51
C ALA A 82 -4.74 0.40 7.59
N PRO A 83 -4.99 1.04 8.75
CA PRO A 83 -6.25 1.75 8.99
C PRO A 83 -6.51 2.85 7.98
N HIS A 84 -7.67 2.78 7.31
CA HIS A 84 -8.12 3.72 6.29
C HIS A 84 -9.65 3.87 6.35
N ASP A 85 -10.27 4.61 5.44
CA ASP A 85 -11.75 4.77 5.38
C ASP A 85 -12.49 3.57 4.75
N VAL A 86 -11.75 2.63 4.15
CA VAL A 86 -12.20 1.32 3.71
C VAL A 86 -11.26 0.24 4.25
N LEU A 87 -11.67 -1.04 4.20
CA LEU A 87 -10.80 -2.14 4.62
C LEU A 87 -9.52 -2.16 3.77
N ASN A 88 -8.40 -1.93 4.41
CA ASN A 88 -7.09 -1.83 3.77
C ASN A 88 -6.05 -2.67 4.51
N TYR A 89 -5.18 -3.34 3.75
CA TYR A 89 -4.08 -4.13 4.31
C TYR A 89 -2.73 -3.68 3.75
N GLY A 90 -1.77 -3.52 4.68
CA GLY A 90 -0.36 -3.57 4.36
C GLY A 90 0.14 -5.02 4.32
N TYR A 91 1.35 -5.23 3.82
CA TYR A 91 1.94 -6.55 3.65
C TYR A 91 3.40 -6.58 4.03
N VAL A 92 3.81 -7.67 4.70
CA VAL A 92 5.22 -8.01 4.92
C VAL A 92 5.54 -9.30 4.21
N TRP A 93 6.71 -9.39 3.60
CA TRP A 93 7.23 -10.64 3.02
C TRP A 93 8.76 -10.62 3.00
N SER A 94 9.36 -11.78 2.73
CA SER A 94 10.80 -11.89 2.53
C SER A 94 11.10 -12.51 1.17
N VAL A 95 12.17 -12.03 0.53
CA VAL A 95 12.69 -12.58 -0.71
C VAL A 95 14.21 -12.38 -0.76
N GLY A 96 14.96 -13.44 -1.12
CA GLY A 96 16.42 -13.37 -1.19
C GLY A 96 17.11 -13.03 0.14
N GLY A 97 16.48 -13.34 1.28
CA GLY A 97 16.99 -13.00 2.61
C GLY A 97 16.66 -11.57 3.08
N GLU A 98 16.10 -10.73 2.21
CA GLU A 98 15.66 -9.37 2.55
C GLU A 98 14.19 -9.37 2.99
N ARG A 99 13.88 -8.63 4.05
CA ARG A 99 12.53 -8.46 4.59
C ARG A 99 11.96 -7.11 4.16
N ILE A 100 10.76 -7.14 3.61
CA ILE A 100 10.11 -6.01 2.92
C ILE A 100 8.80 -5.71 3.61
N ILE A 101 8.51 -4.42 3.82
CA ILE A 101 7.19 -3.94 4.25
C ILE A 101 6.62 -2.99 3.22
N TYR A 102 5.33 -3.15 2.93
CA TYR A 102 4.54 -2.28 2.06
C TYR A 102 3.28 -1.81 2.77
N ALA A 103 3.06 -0.51 2.84
CA ALA A 103 1.85 0.09 3.40
C ALA A 103 1.53 1.42 2.70
N THR A 104 0.31 1.56 2.23
CA THR A 104 -0.19 2.78 1.58
C THR A 104 -1.62 3.06 2.05
N ASP A 105 -2.02 4.33 1.99
CA ASP A 105 -3.36 4.79 2.36
C ASP A 105 -3.74 4.35 3.78
N LEU A 106 -3.04 4.90 4.76
CA LEU A 106 -3.26 4.63 6.17
C LEU A 106 -2.94 5.86 7.01
N TRP A 107 -3.56 5.99 8.17
CA TRP A 107 -3.23 7.11 9.08
C TRP A 107 -2.27 6.74 10.20
N THR A 108 -1.99 5.44 10.43
CA THR A 108 -1.05 4.97 11.47
C THR A 108 -0.39 3.65 11.08
N MET A 109 0.82 3.44 11.59
CA MET A 109 1.59 2.20 11.46
C MET A 109 1.52 1.32 12.72
N GLU A 110 0.63 1.61 13.68
CA GLU A 110 0.62 0.90 14.98
C GLU A 110 0.29 -0.60 14.88
N ASN A 111 -0.46 -1.01 13.84
CA ASN A 111 -0.75 -2.42 13.59
C ASN A 111 0.31 -3.12 12.72
N ALA A 112 1.32 -2.39 12.27
CA ALA A 112 2.36 -2.97 11.44
C ALA A 112 3.27 -3.88 12.27
N PRO A 113 3.68 -5.04 11.75
CA PRO A 113 4.66 -5.89 12.42
C PRO A 113 5.98 -5.15 12.64
N GLU A 114 6.64 -5.45 13.76
CA GLU A 114 7.96 -4.91 14.08
C GLU A 114 9.03 -5.42 13.11
N GLY A 115 10.05 -4.59 12.92
CA GLY A 115 11.24 -4.90 12.12
C GLY A 115 12.09 -6.05 12.67
N PRO A 116 13.32 -6.20 12.20
CA PRO A 116 14.00 -5.31 11.24
C PRO A 116 13.56 -5.55 9.79
N PHE A 117 13.51 -4.48 9.00
CA PHE A 117 13.25 -4.52 7.57
C PHE A 117 14.43 -4.00 6.76
N ASP A 118 14.58 -4.51 5.53
CA ASP A 118 15.60 -4.07 4.57
C ASP A 118 14.99 -3.06 3.57
N TRP A 119 13.70 -3.22 3.23
CA TRP A 119 12.99 -2.37 2.28
C TRP A 119 11.67 -1.89 2.87
N PHE A 120 11.45 -0.59 2.80
CA PHE A 120 10.23 0.09 3.21
C PHE A 120 9.59 0.76 2.00
N PHE A 121 8.41 0.33 1.64
CA PHE A 121 7.52 0.99 0.70
C PHE A 121 6.33 1.51 1.50
N ILE A 122 6.44 2.73 2.02
CA ILE A 122 5.47 3.27 2.98
C ILE A 122 4.95 4.61 2.50
N GLU A 123 3.67 4.85 2.72
CA GLU A 123 3.08 6.16 2.52
C GLU A 123 3.84 7.23 3.30
N SER A 124 4.05 8.37 2.66
CA SER A 124 4.63 9.59 3.22
C SER A 124 3.91 10.77 2.60
N ASN A 125 2.64 10.96 3.02
CA ASN A 125 1.71 11.80 2.26
C ASN A 125 1.99 13.29 2.43
N HIS A 126 2.17 13.76 3.65
CA HIS A 126 2.22 15.18 3.96
C HIS A 126 3.23 15.52 5.05
N ASP A 127 3.76 16.73 5.01
CA ASP A 127 4.53 17.33 6.08
C ASP A 127 3.58 17.96 7.12
N GLU A 128 3.71 17.55 8.39
CA GLU A 128 2.84 18.02 9.48
C GLU A 128 2.87 19.54 9.65
N LYS A 129 4.07 20.15 9.53
CA LYS A 129 4.22 21.60 9.67
C LYS A 129 3.55 22.36 8.52
N LYS A 130 3.62 21.83 7.31
CA LYS A 130 2.94 22.47 6.16
C LYS A 130 1.42 22.43 6.33
N ILE A 131 0.86 21.35 6.84
CA ILE A 131 -0.58 21.23 7.11
C ILE A 131 -1.02 22.17 8.22
N GLU A 132 -0.28 22.27 9.31
CA GLU A 132 -0.58 23.20 10.40
C GLU A 132 -0.63 24.67 9.91
N GLN A 133 0.32 25.08 9.08
CA GLN A 133 0.35 26.42 8.49
C GLN A 133 -0.86 26.75 7.60
N VAL A 134 -1.48 25.74 7.01
CA VAL A 134 -2.64 25.89 6.13
C VAL A 134 -3.95 25.93 6.93
N MET A 135 -4.00 25.28 8.09
CA MET A 135 -5.17 25.32 9.00
C MET A 135 -5.58 26.75 9.37
N ASP A 136 -4.61 27.62 9.62
CA ASP A 136 -4.84 29.03 10.03
C ASP A 136 -5.32 29.93 8.90
N LYS A 137 -5.11 29.55 7.65
CA LYS A 137 -5.27 30.47 6.50
C LYS A 137 -6.56 30.30 5.70
N ARG A 138 -7.43 29.37 6.00
CA ARG A 138 -8.66 29.00 5.23
C ARG A 138 -8.46 28.92 3.69
N ALA A 139 -7.20 28.90 3.24
CA ALA A 139 -6.82 29.07 1.83
C ALA A 139 -7.08 27.84 0.96
N TYR A 140 -7.29 26.67 1.54
CA TYR A 140 -7.40 25.40 0.81
C TYR A 140 -8.69 24.61 1.08
N GLY A 141 -9.61 25.19 1.85
CA GLY A 141 -10.86 24.55 2.22
C GLY A 141 -10.71 23.42 3.27
N TYR A 142 -11.77 23.20 4.01
CA TYR A 142 -11.86 22.23 5.10
C TYR A 142 -11.55 20.78 4.65
N ASP A 143 -11.84 20.43 3.39
CA ASP A 143 -11.69 19.07 2.87
C ASP A 143 -10.23 18.65 2.67
N SER A 144 -9.34 19.57 2.31
CA SER A 144 -7.91 19.24 2.10
C SER A 144 -7.21 18.84 3.38
N TRP A 145 -7.55 19.45 4.51
CA TRP A 145 -7.02 19.13 5.83
C TRP A 145 -7.55 17.79 6.37
N ARG A 146 -8.86 17.54 6.18
CA ARG A 146 -9.46 16.25 6.53
C ARG A 146 -8.87 15.12 5.70
N ALA A 147 -8.67 15.36 4.40
CA ALA A 147 -8.05 14.38 3.53
C ALA A 147 -6.62 14.05 3.99
N ALA A 148 -5.81 15.07 4.32
CA ALA A 148 -4.45 14.85 4.82
C ALA A 148 -4.42 14.03 6.11
N LYS A 149 -5.34 14.26 7.06
CA LYS A 149 -5.41 13.49 8.32
C LYS A 149 -5.79 12.00 8.13
N ARG A 150 -6.23 11.59 6.96
CA ARG A 150 -6.51 10.19 6.63
C ARG A 150 -5.28 9.46 6.09
N HIS A 151 -4.15 10.13 6.02
CA HIS A 151 -2.93 9.64 5.43
C HIS A 151 -1.74 9.82 6.39
N LEU A 152 -0.76 8.94 6.28
CA LEU A 152 0.42 8.95 7.13
C LEU A 152 1.31 10.16 6.84
N SER A 153 1.70 10.88 7.89
CA SER A 153 2.63 12.00 7.75
C SER A 153 4.04 11.52 7.39
N THR A 154 4.83 12.40 6.79
CA THR A 154 6.25 12.16 6.52
C THR A 154 7.04 11.91 7.82
N GLN A 155 6.68 12.61 8.90
CA GLN A 155 7.30 12.47 10.20
C GLN A 155 7.03 11.08 10.79
N ALA A 156 5.78 10.62 10.78
CA ALA A 156 5.39 9.29 11.26
C ALA A 156 6.02 8.18 10.42
N ALA A 157 6.01 8.30 9.09
CA ALA A 157 6.64 7.34 8.19
C ALA A 157 8.15 7.20 8.44
N LYS A 158 8.86 8.32 8.61
CA LYS A 158 10.29 8.34 8.96
C LYS A 158 10.54 7.79 10.36
N GLY A 159 9.69 8.11 11.33
CA GLY A 159 9.77 7.55 12.68
C GLY A 159 9.72 6.03 12.64
N PHE A 160 8.73 5.45 11.95
CA PHE A 160 8.61 4.01 11.76
C PHE A 160 9.84 3.40 11.05
N TYR A 161 10.34 4.05 9.99
CA TYR A 161 11.56 3.61 9.29
C TYR A 161 12.76 3.56 10.22
N TYR A 162 13.06 4.63 10.96
CA TYR A 162 14.24 4.67 11.83
C TYR A 162 14.20 3.65 12.97
N THR A 163 13.02 3.38 13.50
CA THR A 163 12.83 2.39 14.56
C THR A 163 12.96 0.95 14.05
N ASN A 164 12.53 0.68 12.81
CA ASN A 164 12.37 -0.67 12.29
C ASN A 164 13.38 -1.07 11.20
N ARG A 165 14.30 -0.18 10.80
CA ARG A 165 15.32 -0.52 9.80
C ARG A 165 16.35 -1.51 10.35
N ARG A 166 16.79 -2.45 9.51
CA ARG A 166 17.83 -3.40 9.88
C ARG A 166 19.16 -2.70 10.17
N ASN A 167 19.51 -1.72 9.33
CA ASN A 167 20.73 -0.91 9.45
C ASN A 167 20.60 0.37 8.60
N LYS A 168 21.69 1.13 8.48
CA LYS A 168 21.74 2.38 7.71
C LYS A 168 21.55 2.21 6.20
N ASP A 169 21.77 1.00 5.67
CA ASP A 169 21.68 0.71 4.23
C ASP A 169 20.27 0.27 3.82
N SER A 170 19.35 0.05 4.79
CA SER A 170 17.94 -0.21 4.54
C SER A 170 17.31 0.90 3.69
N LYS A 171 16.47 0.51 2.74
CA LYS A 171 15.90 1.43 1.73
C LYS A 171 14.52 1.90 2.13
N PHE A 172 14.29 3.21 2.03
CA PHE A 172 12.99 3.84 2.27
C PHE A 172 12.47 4.48 1.00
N ILE A 173 11.39 3.93 0.48
CA ILE A 173 10.68 4.40 -0.72
C ILE A 173 9.36 4.99 -0.26
N GLU A 174 9.25 6.30 -0.35
CA GLU A 174 8.07 7.05 0.04
C GLU A 174 7.00 6.93 -1.05
N LEU A 175 5.82 6.47 -0.67
CA LEU A 175 4.65 6.32 -1.53
C LEU A 175 3.62 7.43 -1.28
N HIS A 176 2.67 7.59 -2.19
CA HIS A 176 1.44 8.37 -2.06
C HIS A 176 1.65 9.81 -1.56
N LYS A 177 2.65 10.50 -2.11
CA LYS A 177 3.01 11.87 -1.74
C LYS A 177 1.94 12.85 -2.21
N SER A 178 1.48 13.71 -1.30
CA SER A 178 0.59 14.81 -1.65
C SER A 178 1.29 15.80 -2.58
N SER A 179 0.64 16.20 -3.67
CA SER A 179 1.15 17.25 -4.56
C SER A 179 1.16 18.65 -3.92
N LYS A 180 0.43 18.85 -2.81
CA LYS A 180 0.25 20.15 -2.14
C LYS A 180 1.01 20.27 -0.83
N PHE A 181 1.11 19.18 -0.08
CA PHE A 181 1.55 19.21 1.33
C PHE A 181 2.78 18.35 1.61
N TYR A 182 3.38 17.78 0.59
CA TYR A 182 4.63 17.03 0.73
C TYR A 182 5.84 17.96 0.75
#